data_15c02d622f4fe2b3c3c756748b55d73d
#
_entry.id   15c02d622f4fe2b3c3c756748b55d73d
#
_cell.length_a   1.000
_cell.length_b   1.000
_cell.length_c   1.000
_cell.angle_alpha   90.00
_cell.angle_beta   90.00
_cell.angle_gamma   90.00
#
_symmetry.space_group_name_H-M   'P 1'
#
loop_
_entity.id
_entity.type
_entity.pdbx_description
1 polymer ?
#
loop_
_entity_poly.entity_id
_entity_poly.type
_entity_poly.pdbx_seq_one_letter_code
_entity_poly.pdbx_strand_id
1 'polypeptide(L)'
;MSEESESMSGEDPTDYGAESWEDPMTGAVPKSELPDEIVEEVPHWTDDPYFDRVGDRLMYNYTLERDHRFRGERWDLYGEMRVLNQKQFFHPALSYGDHESEEYLYARRVDRPTVGELKRLVKLGHDLADERVSGNEEHYRTDFTFVLVADEIPDEVRSFVEGQRERTLLKYGYYGHYEVNLGVVVPDEQVAVAGEAADVVEAFVLWEDVTQPEEGVLSRLAKRFWK
;
A
#
# COMPACT_ATOMS: atom_id res chain seq x y z
N MET A 1 40.84 -47.64 42.52
CA MET A 1 39.58 -46.93 42.87
C MET A 1 39.67 -45.62 42.11
N SER A 2 39.21 -45.70 40.93
CA SER A 2 39.27 -44.55 39.97
C SER A 2 37.84 -44.06 39.78
N GLU A 3 37.60 -42.81 40.16
CA GLU A 3 36.32 -42.16 39.93
C GLU A 3 36.35 -41.50 38.53
N GLU A 4 35.56 -42.06 37.67
CA GLU A 4 35.24 -41.42 36.35
C GLU A 4 34.27 -40.25 36.58
N SER A 5 34.74 -39.05 36.29
CA SER A 5 33.89 -37.87 36.21
C SER A 5 33.31 -37.77 34.81
N GLU A 6 32.04 -38.11 34.64
CA GLU A 6 31.26 -37.79 33.44
C GLU A 6 31.11 -36.28 33.32
N SER A 7 31.69 -35.73 32.27
CA SER A 7 31.43 -34.35 31.86
C SER A 7 30.10 -34.32 31.09
N MET A 8 29.04 -33.84 31.71
CA MET A 8 27.84 -33.43 31.02
C MET A 8 28.16 -32.21 30.16
N SER A 9 28.19 -32.42 28.85
CA SER A 9 28.19 -31.34 27.88
C SER A 9 26.82 -30.60 27.96
N GLY A 10 26.86 -29.38 28.50
CA GLY A 10 25.70 -28.50 28.46
C GLY A 10 25.40 -28.15 27.03
N GLU A 11 24.28 -28.61 26.53
CA GLU A 11 23.69 -28.05 25.31
C GLU A 11 23.28 -26.62 25.62
N ASP A 12 23.83 -25.72 24.84
CA ASP A 12 23.50 -24.27 24.87
C ASP A 12 22.03 -24.12 24.46
N PRO A 13 21.13 -23.59 25.32
CA PRO A 13 19.72 -23.47 25.00
C PRO A 13 19.41 -22.37 23.98
N THR A 14 20.41 -21.82 23.30
CA THR A 14 20.24 -20.75 22.28
C THR A 14 20.40 -21.24 20.86
N ASP A 15 20.59 -22.53 20.61
CA ASP A 15 20.52 -23.09 19.25
C ASP A 15 19.07 -23.53 18.92
N TYR A 16 18.11 -22.65 19.06
CA TYR A 16 16.95 -22.68 18.20
C TYR A 16 17.45 -22.22 16.85
N GLY A 17 17.59 -23.19 15.93
CA GLY A 17 18.01 -22.93 14.57
C GLY A 17 17.41 -21.63 14.07
N ALA A 18 18.27 -20.74 13.60
CA ALA A 18 17.89 -19.57 12.88
C ALA A 18 17.23 -20.03 11.57
N GLU A 19 16.00 -20.56 11.66
CA GLU A 19 15.06 -20.47 10.56
C GLU A 19 14.91 -18.97 10.35
N SER A 20 15.53 -18.49 9.29
CA SER A 20 15.38 -17.15 8.80
C SER A 20 13.88 -16.89 8.69
N TRP A 21 13.32 -16.17 9.65
CA TRP A 21 12.02 -15.56 9.50
C TRP A 21 12.18 -14.53 8.40
N GLU A 22 12.06 -15.03 7.17
CA GLU A 22 12.01 -14.16 6.02
C GLU A 22 10.83 -13.21 6.25
N ASP A 23 11.13 -11.93 6.26
CA ASP A 23 10.16 -10.84 6.37
C ASP A 23 9.01 -11.12 5.39
N PRO A 24 7.73 -11.04 5.82
CA PRO A 24 6.60 -11.19 4.92
C PRO A 24 6.63 -10.25 3.71
N MET A 25 7.48 -9.21 3.72
CA MET A 25 7.74 -8.33 2.58
C MET A 25 9.05 -8.67 1.84
N THR A 26 10.04 -9.30 2.49
CA THR A 26 11.21 -9.90 1.86
C THR A 26 11.05 -11.39 1.59
N GLY A 27 10.11 -12.04 2.28
CA GLY A 27 9.68 -13.41 2.04
C GLY A 27 8.53 -13.52 1.04
N ALA A 28 8.25 -12.48 0.28
CA ALA A 28 7.38 -12.58 -0.87
C ALA A 28 7.98 -13.65 -1.79
N VAL A 29 7.35 -14.81 -1.82
CA VAL A 29 7.71 -15.91 -2.72
C VAL A 29 7.81 -15.30 -4.13
N PRO A 30 8.96 -15.40 -4.82
CA PRO A 30 9.08 -14.87 -6.17
C PRO A 30 7.92 -15.39 -7.03
N LYS A 31 7.38 -14.56 -7.93
CA LYS A 31 6.30 -15.00 -8.82
C LYS A 31 6.58 -16.37 -9.49
N SER A 32 7.85 -16.67 -9.75
CA SER A 32 8.30 -17.94 -10.32
C SER A 32 8.09 -19.16 -9.41
N GLU A 33 7.84 -18.96 -8.14
CA GLU A 33 7.61 -20.02 -7.15
C GLU A 33 6.14 -20.10 -6.72
N LEU A 34 5.29 -19.16 -7.18
CA LEU A 34 3.86 -19.21 -6.94
C LEU A 34 3.20 -20.30 -7.81
N PRO A 35 2.11 -20.94 -7.33
CA PRO A 35 1.30 -21.84 -8.16
C PRO A 35 0.82 -21.12 -9.44
N ASP A 36 0.82 -21.84 -10.56
CA ASP A 36 0.43 -21.30 -11.86
C ASP A 36 -0.96 -20.61 -11.83
N GLU A 37 -1.89 -21.13 -11.05
CA GLU A 37 -3.25 -20.59 -10.85
C GLU A 37 -3.22 -19.16 -10.25
N ILE A 38 -2.27 -18.88 -9.36
CA ILE A 38 -2.10 -17.54 -8.77
C ILE A 38 -1.37 -16.63 -9.75
N VAL A 39 -0.38 -17.14 -10.45
CA VAL A 39 0.40 -16.38 -11.43
C VAL A 39 -0.49 -15.90 -12.59
N GLU A 40 -1.46 -16.72 -13.01
CA GLU A 40 -2.41 -16.35 -14.07
C GLU A 40 -3.37 -15.22 -13.65
N GLU A 41 -3.64 -15.05 -12.38
CA GLU A 41 -4.52 -14.00 -11.85
C GLU A 41 -3.79 -12.65 -11.63
N VAL A 42 -2.46 -12.67 -11.50
CA VAL A 42 -1.66 -11.45 -11.28
C VAL A 42 -1.29 -10.81 -12.61
N PRO A 43 -1.65 -9.54 -12.85
CA PRO A 43 -1.26 -8.85 -14.07
C PRO A 43 0.27 -8.76 -14.22
N HIS A 44 0.77 -8.99 -15.44
CA HIS A 44 2.16 -8.80 -15.79
C HIS A 44 2.35 -7.59 -16.69
N TRP A 45 3.29 -6.73 -16.37
CA TRP A 45 3.70 -5.58 -17.19
C TRP A 45 4.95 -5.94 -18.00
N THR A 46 4.79 -6.86 -18.97
CA THR A 46 5.92 -7.40 -19.77
C THR A 46 6.68 -6.33 -20.56
N ASP A 47 6.05 -5.22 -20.85
CA ASP A 47 6.57 -4.05 -21.57
C ASP A 47 7.03 -2.92 -20.65
N ASP A 48 6.79 -3.02 -19.33
CA ASP A 48 7.23 -2.06 -18.33
C ASP A 48 7.79 -2.76 -17.07
N PRO A 49 9.11 -3.03 -17.01
CA PRO A 49 9.74 -3.71 -15.87
C PRO A 49 9.61 -2.96 -14.55
N TYR A 50 9.40 -1.65 -14.58
CA TYR A 50 9.20 -0.87 -13.36
C TYR A 50 7.83 -1.16 -12.76
N PHE A 51 6.74 -1.04 -13.55
CA PHE A 51 5.41 -1.39 -13.08
C PHE A 51 5.27 -2.87 -12.72
N ASP A 52 6.00 -3.76 -13.40
CA ASP A 52 6.01 -5.19 -13.05
C ASP A 52 6.52 -5.39 -11.62
N ARG A 53 7.64 -4.75 -11.25
CA ARG A 53 8.18 -4.80 -9.87
C ARG A 53 7.31 -4.10 -8.84
N VAL A 54 6.65 -2.99 -9.20
CA VAL A 54 5.67 -2.33 -8.33
C VAL A 54 4.48 -3.27 -8.09
N GLY A 55 4.00 -3.95 -9.14
CA GLY A 55 2.96 -4.95 -9.05
C GLY A 55 3.33 -6.09 -8.09
N ASP A 56 4.58 -6.56 -8.12
CA ASP A 56 5.08 -7.58 -7.19
C ASP A 56 5.01 -7.14 -5.72
N ARG A 57 5.23 -5.86 -5.43
CA ARG A 57 5.10 -5.33 -4.07
C ARG A 57 3.64 -5.17 -3.61
N LEU A 58 2.73 -4.92 -4.54
CA LEU A 58 1.32 -4.62 -4.23
C LEU A 58 0.42 -5.85 -4.24
N MET A 59 0.77 -6.92 -4.99
CA MET A 59 -0.10 -8.06 -5.27
C MET A 59 -0.63 -8.81 -4.04
N TYR A 60 0.05 -8.71 -2.91
CA TYR A 60 -0.37 -9.39 -1.67
C TYR A 60 -1.49 -8.68 -0.92
N ASN A 61 -1.69 -7.39 -1.23
CA ASN A 61 -2.67 -6.56 -0.52
C ASN A 61 -3.73 -5.96 -1.44
N TYR A 62 -3.42 -5.89 -2.75
CA TYR A 62 -4.28 -5.28 -3.75
C TYR A 62 -4.70 -6.29 -4.80
N THR A 63 -5.97 -6.24 -5.17
CA THR A 63 -6.41 -6.77 -6.46
C THR A 63 -5.96 -5.80 -7.53
N LEU A 64 -5.08 -6.24 -8.43
CA LEU A 64 -4.44 -5.40 -9.43
C LEU A 64 -5.08 -5.57 -10.81
N GLU A 65 -5.12 -4.47 -11.57
CA GLU A 65 -5.55 -4.44 -12.96
C GLU A 65 -4.58 -3.60 -13.79
N ARG A 66 -4.23 -4.09 -14.98
CA ARG A 66 -3.42 -3.39 -15.96
C ARG A 66 -4.32 -2.70 -16.99
N ASP A 67 -3.85 -1.56 -17.54
CA ASP A 67 -4.55 -0.83 -18.60
C ASP A 67 -6.00 -0.43 -18.24
N HIS A 68 -6.22 -0.14 -16.96
CA HIS A 68 -7.52 0.26 -16.45
C HIS A 68 -8.00 1.55 -17.11
N ARG A 69 -9.28 1.59 -17.51
CA ARG A 69 -9.90 2.76 -18.13
C ARG A 69 -11.09 3.25 -17.32
N PHE A 70 -11.01 4.50 -16.93
CA PHE A 70 -12.08 5.13 -16.19
C PHE A 70 -12.26 6.60 -16.62
N ARG A 71 -13.49 7.00 -16.94
CA ARG A 71 -13.87 8.38 -17.37
C ARG A 71 -13.00 8.97 -18.51
N GLY A 72 -12.54 8.10 -19.43
CA GLY A 72 -11.70 8.49 -20.56
C GLY A 72 -10.20 8.62 -20.22
N GLU A 73 -9.82 8.47 -18.96
CA GLU A 73 -8.43 8.35 -18.52
C GLU A 73 -7.98 6.89 -18.61
N ARG A 74 -6.69 6.68 -18.91
CA ARG A 74 -6.04 5.37 -18.89
C ARG A 74 -5.03 5.36 -17.76
N TRP A 75 -5.02 4.25 -17.03
CA TRP A 75 -4.11 4.00 -15.93
C TRP A 75 -3.30 2.75 -16.23
N ASP A 76 -1.99 2.82 -16.11
CA ASP A 76 -1.10 1.70 -16.38
C ASP A 76 -1.22 0.62 -15.31
N LEU A 77 -1.50 1.05 -14.06
CA LEU A 77 -1.79 0.20 -12.92
C LEU A 77 -2.99 0.75 -12.15
N TYR A 78 -3.95 -0.10 -11.85
CA TYR A 78 -5.02 0.11 -10.90
C TYR A 78 -4.93 -0.94 -9.81
N GLY A 79 -5.20 -0.57 -8.58
CA GLY A 79 -5.24 -1.47 -7.43
C GLY A 79 -6.42 -1.16 -6.52
N GLU A 80 -7.04 -2.21 -6.00
CA GLU A 80 -8.12 -2.13 -5.01
C GLU A 80 -7.75 -2.98 -3.80
N MET A 81 -7.79 -2.38 -2.61
CA MET A 81 -7.60 -3.07 -1.34
C MET A 81 -8.81 -2.85 -0.45
N ARG A 82 -9.30 -3.91 0.19
CA ARG A 82 -10.36 -3.84 1.19
C ARG A 82 -9.91 -4.51 2.48
N VAL A 83 -10.09 -3.82 3.59
CA VAL A 83 -9.76 -4.32 4.92
C VAL A 83 -11.03 -4.29 5.78
N LEU A 84 -11.46 -5.47 6.20
CA LEU A 84 -12.56 -5.63 7.14
C LEU A 84 -11.99 -5.81 8.54
N ASN A 85 -12.18 -4.82 9.41
CA ASN A 85 -11.75 -4.88 10.79
C ASN A 85 -12.92 -5.26 11.70
N GLN A 86 -12.90 -6.49 12.23
CA GLN A 86 -13.82 -6.91 13.27
C GLN A 86 -13.21 -6.66 14.65
N LYS A 87 -13.73 -5.69 15.39
CA LYS A 87 -13.38 -5.53 16.80
C LYS A 87 -14.14 -6.55 17.64
N GLN A 88 -13.52 -7.68 17.93
CA GLN A 88 -14.04 -8.63 18.92
C GLN A 88 -13.76 -8.08 20.33
N PHE A 89 -14.79 -7.60 21.00
CA PHE A 89 -14.74 -7.39 22.45
C PHE A 89 -14.86 -8.76 23.15
N PHE A 90 -14.34 -8.85 24.40
CA PHE A 90 -14.24 -10.07 25.21
C PHE A 90 -15.56 -10.85 25.43
N HIS A 91 -16.68 -10.42 24.88
CA HIS A 91 -17.95 -11.10 24.96
C HIS A 91 -18.61 -11.19 23.57
N PRO A 92 -19.03 -12.39 23.12
CA PRO A 92 -19.64 -12.59 21.77
C PRO A 92 -20.91 -11.78 21.51
N ALA A 93 -21.60 -11.31 22.56
CA ALA A 93 -22.81 -10.47 22.46
C ALA A 93 -22.49 -8.97 22.33
N LEU A 94 -21.23 -8.58 22.32
CA LEU A 94 -20.76 -7.20 22.22
C LEU A 94 -19.87 -6.97 20.99
N SER A 95 -20.09 -7.73 19.91
CA SER A 95 -19.50 -7.41 18.60
C SER A 95 -20.15 -6.13 18.08
N TYR A 96 -19.53 -5.00 18.33
CA TYR A 96 -19.98 -3.71 17.84
C TYR A 96 -19.10 -3.26 16.69
N GLY A 97 -19.65 -3.29 15.47
CA GLY A 97 -19.15 -2.60 14.31
C GLY A 97 -18.05 -3.32 13.55
N ASP A 98 -18.40 -3.93 12.44
CA ASP A 98 -17.47 -4.19 11.35
C ASP A 98 -17.09 -2.81 10.77
N HIS A 99 -15.79 -2.50 10.75
CA HIS A 99 -15.27 -1.29 10.13
C HIS A 99 -14.64 -1.65 8.80
N GLU A 100 -15.17 -1.09 7.72
CA GLU A 100 -14.66 -1.27 6.37
C GLU A 100 -13.72 -0.12 6.00
N SER A 101 -12.53 -0.48 5.55
CA SER A 101 -11.57 0.46 4.97
C SER A 101 -11.24 0.02 3.55
N GLU A 102 -11.32 0.95 2.61
CA GLU A 102 -11.05 0.71 1.20
C GLU A 102 -9.93 1.63 0.71
N GLU A 103 -9.10 1.15 -0.18
CA GLU A 103 -8.11 1.96 -0.88
C GLU A 103 -8.15 1.66 -2.38
N TYR A 104 -8.19 2.72 -3.18
CA TYR A 104 -8.18 2.72 -4.63
C TYR A 104 -6.93 3.42 -5.13
N LEU A 105 -6.04 2.66 -5.75
CA LEU A 105 -4.77 3.12 -6.30
C LEU A 105 -4.86 3.26 -7.80
N TYR A 106 -4.47 4.42 -8.31
CA TYR A 106 -4.40 4.73 -9.73
C TYR A 106 -3.00 5.21 -10.07
N ALA A 107 -2.24 4.48 -10.90
CA ALA A 107 -0.91 4.89 -11.30
C ALA A 107 -0.75 4.89 -12.82
N ARG A 108 0.00 5.89 -13.35
CA ARG A 108 0.33 5.99 -14.77
C ARG A 108 1.65 6.70 -15.01
N ARG A 109 2.24 6.45 -16.18
CA ARG A 109 3.38 7.23 -16.68
C ARG A 109 2.92 8.56 -17.26
N VAL A 110 3.74 9.58 -17.03
CA VAL A 110 3.63 10.89 -17.65
C VAL A 110 5.04 11.43 -17.91
N ASP A 111 5.24 12.19 -18.98
CA ASP A 111 6.55 12.79 -19.24
C ASP A 111 6.87 13.85 -18.16
N ARG A 112 5.97 14.82 -18.01
CA ARG A 112 6.13 15.93 -17.07
C ARG A 112 4.81 16.29 -16.39
N PRO A 113 4.67 16.04 -15.09
CA PRO A 113 3.47 16.40 -14.36
C PRO A 113 3.32 17.91 -14.20
N THR A 114 2.09 18.38 -14.10
CA THR A 114 1.77 19.78 -13.86
C THR A 114 0.81 19.94 -12.68
N VAL A 115 0.86 21.08 -12.00
CA VAL A 115 -0.11 21.41 -10.93
C VAL A 115 -1.56 21.39 -11.45
N GLY A 116 -1.78 21.78 -12.73
CA GLY A 116 -3.09 21.68 -13.36
C GLY A 116 -3.60 20.25 -13.49
N GLU A 117 -2.72 19.30 -13.81
CA GLU A 117 -3.03 17.88 -13.85
C GLU A 117 -3.33 17.34 -12.44
N LEU A 118 -2.49 17.64 -11.46
CA LEU A 118 -2.71 17.21 -10.07
C LEU A 118 -4.05 17.71 -9.52
N LYS A 119 -4.43 18.97 -9.80
CA LYS A 119 -5.75 19.50 -9.43
C LYS A 119 -6.91 18.76 -10.10
N ARG A 120 -6.74 18.30 -11.35
CA ARG A 120 -7.75 17.44 -12.00
C ARG A 120 -7.85 16.08 -11.34
N LEU A 121 -6.71 15.49 -10.91
CA LEU A 121 -6.72 14.23 -10.18
C LEU A 121 -7.39 14.35 -8.81
N VAL A 122 -7.13 15.43 -8.07
CA VAL A 122 -7.85 15.73 -6.83
C VAL A 122 -9.36 15.80 -7.08
N LYS A 123 -9.77 16.55 -8.11
CA LYS A 123 -11.19 16.61 -8.48
C LYS A 123 -11.76 15.24 -8.85
N LEU A 124 -11.00 14.43 -9.60
CA LEU A 124 -11.40 13.07 -9.95
C LEU A 124 -11.58 12.20 -8.69
N GLY A 125 -10.71 12.33 -7.69
CA GLY A 125 -10.85 11.63 -6.41
C GLY A 125 -12.13 12.01 -5.68
N HIS A 126 -12.51 13.29 -5.66
CA HIS A 126 -13.80 13.72 -5.09
C HIS A 126 -15.00 13.17 -5.89
N ASP A 127 -14.91 13.19 -7.23
CA ASP A 127 -15.97 12.65 -8.09
C ASP A 127 -16.11 11.11 -7.90
N LEU A 128 -15.00 10.40 -7.64
CA LEU A 128 -15.01 8.97 -7.29
C LEU A 128 -15.62 8.73 -5.90
N ALA A 129 -15.31 9.58 -4.94
CA ALA A 129 -15.87 9.49 -3.60
C ALA A 129 -17.40 9.67 -3.63
N ASP A 130 -17.92 10.61 -4.41
CA ASP A 130 -19.35 10.80 -4.60
C ASP A 130 -20.07 9.58 -5.20
N GLU A 131 -19.35 8.77 -6.00
CA GLU A 131 -19.90 7.57 -6.63
C GLU A 131 -19.78 6.31 -5.77
N ARG A 132 -18.67 6.15 -5.05
CA ARG A 132 -18.30 4.89 -4.40
C ARG A 132 -18.49 4.89 -2.90
N VAL A 133 -18.34 6.06 -2.25
CA VAL A 133 -18.39 6.13 -0.78
C VAL A 133 -19.83 6.24 -0.31
N SER A 134 -20.34 5.17 0.24
CA SER A 134 -21.63 5.16 0.93
C SER A 134 -21.38 5.44 2.42
N GLY A 135 -21.69 6.67 2.89
CA GLY A 135 -21.60 6.97 4.31
C GLY A 135 -22.63 6.17 5.10
N ASN A 136 -22.20 5.06 5.72
CA ASN A 136 -22.99 4.21 6.60
C ASN A 136 -22.21 3.92 7.89
N GLU A 137 -22.80 3.19 8.83
CA GLU A 137 -22.19 2.90 10.14
C GLU A 137 -21.01 1.93 10.07
N GLU A 138 -20.86 1.19 8.98
CA GLU A 138 -19.77 0.23 8.74
C GLU A 138 -18.57 0.91 8.06
N HIS A 139 -18.80 2.02 7.35
CA HIS A 139 -17.73 2.75 6.67
C HIS A 139 -16.83 3.48 7.66
N TYR A 140 -15.52 3.23 7.56
CA TYR A 140 -14.50 3.89 8.39
C TYR A 140 -13.65 4.84 7.57
N ARG A 141 -13.12 4.36 6.43
CA ARG A 141 -12.19 5.13 5.59
C ARG A 141 -12.23 4.63 4.15
N THR A 142 -12.12 5.58 3.21
CA THR A 142 -11.83 5.29 1.80
C THR A 142 -10.71 6.21 1.32
N ASP A 143 -9.67 5.64 0.72
CA ASP A 143 -8.55 6.39 0.14
C ASP A 143 -8.58 6.28 -1.39
N PHE A 144 -8.40 7.41 -2.04
CA PHE A 144 -8.16 7.50 -3.47
C PHE A 144 -6.76 8.03 -3.70
N THR A 145 -5.82 7.17 -4.09
CA THR A 145 -4.42 7.54 -4.27
C THR A 145 -4.06 7.56 -5.75
N PHE A 146 -3.53 8.68 -6.21
CA PHE A 146 -3.04 8.85 -7.58
C PHE A 146 -1.53 8.99 -7.59
N VAL A 147 -0.84 8.13 -8.35
CA VAL A 147 0.61 8.12 -8.49
C VAL A 147 0.99 8.40 -9.94
N LEU A 148 1.80 9.43 -10.16
CA LEU A 148 2.39 9.73 -11.46
C LEU A 148 3.84 9.26 -11.48
N VAL A 149 4.18 8.36 -12.38
CA VAL A 149 5.56 7.96 -12.66
C VAL A 149 6.06 8.84 -13.78
N ALA A 150 7.01 9.73 -13.47
CA ALA A 150 7.42 10.84 -14.32
C ALA A 150 8.91 10.81 -14.65
N ASP A 151 9.33 11.63 -15.62
CA ASP A 151 10.73 11.82 -15.96
C ASP A 151 11.39 12.91 -15.09
N GLU A 152 10.58 13.82 -14.50
CA GLU A 152 11.05 14.89 -13.60
C GLU A 152 9.95 15.33 -12.63
N ILE A 153 10.32 15.97 -11.52
CA ILE A 153 9.40 16.62 -10.57
C ILE A 153 9.68 18.12 -10.55
N PRO A 154 8.89 18.97 -11.25
CA PRO A 154 9.01 20.42 -11.12
C PRO A 154 8.81 20.90 -9.68
N ASP A 155 9.53 21.97 -9.25
CA ASP A 155 9.43 22.48 -7.87
C ASP A 155 8.01 22.86 -7.46
N GLU A 156 7.22 23.40 -8.38
CA GLU A 156 5.82 23.73 -8.17
C GLU A 156 4.94 22.50 -7.93
N VAL A 157 5.24 21.37 -8.61
CA VAL A 157 4.58 20.09 -8.44
C VAL A 157 4.94 19.51 -7.08
N ARG A 158 6.23 19.50 -6.72
CA ARG A 158 6.72 19.06 -5.41
C ARG A 158 6.00 19.81 -4.29
N SER A 159 6.03 21.16 -4.35
CA SER A 159 5.38 21.99 -3.33
C SER A 159 3.88 21.75 -3.23
N PHE A 160 3.21 21.48 -4.35
CA PHE A 160 1.79 21.19 -4.37
C PHE A 160 1.50 19.85 -3.71
N VAL A 161 2.25 18.78 -4.03
CA VAL A 161 2.06 17.44 -3.46
C VAL A 161 2.35 17.44 -1.96
N GLU A 162 3.45 18.05 -1.52
CA GLU A 162 3.81 18.16 -0.09
C GLU A 162 2.77 18.94 0.73
N GLY A 163 2.13 19.93 0.12
CA GLY A 163 1.07 20.72 0.74
C GLY A 163 -0.33 20.10 0.66
N GLN A 164 -0.49 19.01 -0.08
CA GLN A 164 -1.79 18.38 -0.33
C GLN A 164 -2.30 17.65 0.93
N ARG A 165 -3.52 18.00 1.34
CA ARG A 165 -4.22 17.39 2.47
C ARG A 165 -5.72 17.46 2.23
N GLU A 166 -6.24 16.48 1.48
CA GLU A 166 -7.66 16.41 1.15
C GLU A 166 -8.34 15.28 1.91
N ARG A 167 -8.85 15.63 3.09
CA ARG A 167 -9.64 14.73 3.92
C ARG A 167 -11.04 15.28 4.12
N THR A 168 -12.04 14.49 3.77
CA THR A 168 -13.45 14.85 3.89
C THR A 168 -14.15 13.95 4.89
N LEU A 169 -14.70 14.55 5.96
CA LEU A 169 -15.47 13.86 6.97
C LEU A 169 -16.90 13.60 6.50
N LEU A 170 -17.38 12.37 6.67
CA LEU A 170 -18.76 11.97 6.37
C LEU A 170 -19.63 12.14 7.60
N LYS A 171 -20.76 12.87 7.47
CA LYS A 171 -21.65 13.18 8.58
C LYS A 171 -20.94 13.61 9.86
N TYR A 172 -20.06 14.62 9.74
CA TYR A 172 -19.24 15.12 10.86
C TYR A 172 -18.30 14.06 11.47
N GLY A 173 -17.92 13.03 10.68
CA GLY A 173 -17.06 11.93 11.11
C GLY A 173 -17.79 10.72 11.71
N TYR A 174 -19.13 10.75 11.85
CA TYR A 174 -19.91 9.60 12.32
C TYR A 174 -19.81 8.39 11.37
N TYR A 175 -19.66 8.67 10.06
CA TYR A 175 -19.53 7.65 9.04
C TYR A 175 -18.11 7.63 8.44
N GLY A 176 -17.10 7.93 9.27
CA GLY A 176 -15.72 7.93 8.84
C GLY A 176 -15.37 9.12 7.93
N HIS A 177 -14.49 8.88 6.98
CA HIS A 177 -14.00 9.90 6.05
C HIS A 177 -13.48 9.27 4.77
N TYR A 178 -13.25 10.11 3.76
CA TYR A 178 -12.41 9.74 2.64
C TYR A 178 -11.25 10.72 2.46
N GLU A 179 -10.20 10.27 1.83
CA GLU A 179 -9.00 11.06 1.51
C GLU A 179 -8.66 10.93 0.03
N VAL A 180 -8.12 12.02 -0.54
CA VAL A 180 -7.55 12.02 -1.89
C VAL A 180 -6.06 12.31 -1.76
N ASN A 181 -5.25 11.34 -2.17
CA ASN A 181 -3.81 11.34 -1.98
C ASN A 181 -3.09 11.44 -3.33
N LEU A 182 -1.95 12.11 -3.35
CA LEU A 182 -1.10 12.29 -4.52
C LEU A 182 0.31 11.81 -4.26
N GLY A 183 0.93 11.20 -5.27
CA GLY A 183 2.35 10.88 -5.32
C GLY A 183 2.93 11.14 -6.70
N VAL A 184 4.19 11.54 -6.75
CA VAL A 184 4.97 11.63 -7.99
C VAL A 184 6.32 10.97 -7.76
N VAL A 185 6.71 10.10 -8.68
CA VAL A 185 7.89 9.26 -8.57
C VAL A 185 8.72 9.39 -9.84
N VAL A 186 10.03 9.57 -9.71
CA VAL A 186 10.99 9.60 -10.82
C VAL A 186 12.02 8.49 -10.59
N PRO A 187 11.78 7.30 -11.16
CA PRO A 187 12.63 6.14 -10.92
C PRO A 187 14.09 6.33 -11.35
N ASP A 188 14.32 6.98 -12.49
CA ASP A 188 15.66 7.19 -13.05
C ASP A 188 16.51 8.13 -12.19
N GLU A 189 15.89 9.09 -11.50
CA GLU A 189 16.55 10.01 -10.57
C GLU A 189 16.52 9.49 -9.13
N GLN A 190 15.79 8.40 -8.86
CA GLN A 190 15.59 7.87 -7.50
C GLN A 190 14.97 8.90 -6.55
N VAL A 191 13.98 9.63 -7.02
CA VAL A 191 13.30 10.68 -6.26
C VAL A 191 11.80 10.42 -6.24
N ALA A 192 11.18 10.65 -5.09
CA ALA A 192 9.74 10.62 -4.92
C ALA A 192 9.27 11.80 -4.06
N VAL A 193 8.03 12.22 -4.28
CA VAL A 193 7.29 13.12 -3.41
C VAL A 193 5.88 12.58 -3.22
N ALA A 194 5.42 12.59 -1.97
CA ALA A 194 4.09 12.08 -1.63
C ALA A 194 3.40 12.99 -0.63
N GLY A 195 2.08 13.04 -0.70
CA GLY A 195 1.25 13.65 0.35
C GLY A 195 1.39 12.88 1.67
N GLU A 196 1.10 13.54 2.81
CA GLU A 196 1.27 12.97 4.15
C GLU A 196 0.56 11.63 4.35
N ALA A 197 -0.51 11.39 3.59
CA ALA A 197 -1.36 10.22 3.72
C ALA A 197 -1.20 9.19 2.59
N ALA A 198 -0.25 9.39 1.68
CA ALA A 198 -0.01 8.55 0.50
C ALA A 198 1.01 7.44 0.77
N ASP A 199 0.83 6.65 1.83
CA ASP A 199 1.80 5.63 2.27
C ASP A 199 2.09 4.59 1.17
N VAL A 200 1.11 4.27 0.32
CA VAL A 200 1.27 3.31 -0.78
C VAL A 200 2.33 3.74 -1.81
N VAL A 201 2.71 5.03 -1.86
CA VAL A 201 3.79 5.52 -2.73
C VAL A 201 5.14 4.86 -2.39
N GLU A 202 5.33 4.37 -1.16
CA GLU A 202 6.52 3.61 -0.77
C GLU A 202 6.70 2.34 -1.62
N ALA A 203 5.62 1.73 -2.11
CA ALA A 203 5.71 0.57 -3.01
C ALA A 203 6.36 0.91 -4.36
N PHE A 204 6.34 2.17 -4.76
CA PHE A 204 6.93 2.68 -6.00
C PHE A 204 8.42 3.06 -5.83
N VAL A 205 8.92 3.19 -4.61
CA VAL A 205 10.31 3.56 -4.31
C VAL A 205 11.18 2.30 -4.36
N LEU A 206 11.49 1.83 -5.58
CA LEU A 206 12.20 0.56 -5.80
C LEU A 206 13.72 0.63 -5.56
N TRP A 207 14.27 1.81 -5.43
CA TRP A 207 15.72 2.05 -5.20
C TRP A 207 16.11 2.06 -3.72
N GLU A 208 15.18 2.19 -2.83
CA GLU A 208 15.41 1.93 -1.42
C GLU A 208 15.16 0.44 -1.20
N ASP A 209 16.19 -0.26 -0.72
CA ASP A 209 15.92 -1.54 -0.09
C ASP A 209 14.88 -1.26 0.97
N VAL A 210 13.81 -2.04 0.97
CA VAL A 210 12.90 -2.08 2.10
C VAL A 210 13.67 -2.74 3.24
N THR A 211 14.77 -2.05 3.68
CA THR A 211 15.37 -2.34 4.97
C THR A 211 14.27 -2.01 5.94
N GLN A 212 13.69 -3.05 6.51
CA GLN A 212 12.67 -2.97 7.54
C GLN A 212 12.93 -1.76 8.41
N PRO A 213 12.07 -0.72 8.37
CA PRO A 213 11.86 -0.03 9.61
C PRO A 213 11.30 -1.11 10.54
N GLU A 214 11.67 -1.13 11.80
CA GLU A 214 11.12 -2.04 12.83
C GLU A 214 9.58 -2.04 12.85
N GLU A 215 8.96 -1.31 11.95
CA GLU A 215 7.54 -1.27 11.61
C GLU A 215 7.41 -1.18 10.08
N GLY A 216 7.14 -2.30 9.43
CA GLY A 216 6.93 -2.36 7.97
C GLY A 216 5.78 -1.47 7.49
N VAL A 217 5.72 -1.19 6.19
CA VAL A 217 4.65 -0.42 5.53
C VAL A 217 3.28 -0.95 5.94
N LEU A 218 3.12 -2.28 6.04
CA LEU A 218 1.91 -2.93 6.52
C LEU A 218 1.60 -2.62 7.98
N SER A 219 2.62 -2.48 8.85
CA SER A 219 2.38 -2.12 10.25
C SER A 219 2.02 -0.64 10.41
N ARG A 220 2.53 0.24 9.53
CA ARG A 220 2.10 1.64 9.47
C ARG A 220 0.69 1.77 8.89
N LEU A 221 0.40 1.07 7.81
CA LEU A 221 -0.96 0.94 7.27
C LEU A 221 -1.89 0.38 8.33
N ALA A 222 -1.54 -0.75 8.95
CA ALA A 222 -2.32 -1.33 10.04
C ALA A 222 -2.51 -0.36 11.21
N LYS A 223 -1.46 0.34 11.68
CA LYS A 223 -1.56 1.36 12.74
C LYS A 223 -2.43 2.54 12.35
N ARG A 224 -2.43 2.93 11.07
CA ARG A 224 -3.26 4.00 10.55
C ARG A 224 -4.74 3.60 10.53
N PHE A 225 -5.03 2.31 10.29
CA PHE A 225 -6.38 1.75 10.37
C PHE A 225 -6.83 1.45 11.81
N TRP A 226 -5.91 1.47 12.80
CA TRP A 226 -6.20 1.11 14.20
C TRP A 226 -6.25 2.30 15.16
N LYS A 227 -6.13 3.53 14.68
CA LYS A 227 -6.38 4.78 15.45
C LYS A 227 -7.76 5.33 15.15
#